data_fd8b2b98875c46181ca28c6f997b0fcb
#
_entry.id   fd8b2b98875c46181ca28c6f997b0fcb
#
_cell.length_a   1.000
_cell.length_b   1.000
_cell.length_c   1.000
_cell.angle_alpha   90.00
_cell.angle_beta   90.00
_cell.angle_gamma   90.00
#
_symmetry.space_group_name_H-M   'P 1'
#
loop_
_entity.id
_entity.type
_entity.pdbx_description
1 polymer ?
#
loop_
_entity_poly.entity_id
_entity_poly.type
_entity_poly.pdbx_seq_one_letter_code
_entity_poly.pdbx_strand_id
1 'polypeptide(L)'
;ILNTHLHADHYWASDALRKLSGAKVLLHPLQKESYELTVVGVSQVFGMEPIHLREDALLNGNLKTGQLELEVIHAPGHSPDSICFYYRPEEIMICGDVVFEGNTGRVDFPGGSGKQLKQSIEGLAQLDIAYLLPGHMGIISGREKVKRNFDFIRKHVFPWL
;
A
#
# COMPACT_ATOMS: atom_id res chain seq x y z
N ILE A 1 -2.65 -13.71 4.84
CA ILE A 1 -1.93 -12.49 5.25
C ILE A 1 -1.45 -11.81 3.98
N LEU A 2 -1.72 -10.51 3.85
CA LEU A 2 -1.34 -9.66 2.73
C LEU A 2 -0.73 -8.38 3.26
N ASN A 3 0.17 -7.80 2.49
CA ASN A 3 0.78 -6.52 2.78
C ASN A 3 0.53 -5.55 1.63
N THR A 4 0.32 -4.27 1.90
CA THR A 4 0.18 -3.25 0.86
C THR A 4 1.52 -2.98 0.17
N HIS A 5 2.62 -3.10 0.91
CA HIS A 5 4.00 -3.01 0.43
C HIS A 5 4.94 -3.63 1.46
N LEU A 6 6.22 -3.77 1.14
CA LEU A 6 7.18 -4.50 1.98
C LEU A 6 8.15 -3.58 2.74
N HIS A 7 7.71 -2.41 3.23
CA HIS A 7 8.46 -1.72 4.27
C HIS A 7 8.27 -2.41 5.62
N ALA A 8 9.28 -2.32 6.47
CA ALA A 8 9.41 -3.13 7.68
C ALA A 8 8.20 -3.06 8.62
N ASP A 9 7.67 -1.87 8.85
CA ASP A 9 6.52 -1.60 9.71
C ASP A 9 5.19 -2.17 9.19
N HIS A 10 5.16 -2.64 7.93
CA HIS A 10 3.99 -3.29 7.34
C HIS A 10 4.09 -4.82 7.32
N TYR A 11 5.27 -5.38 7.08
CA TYR A 11 5.38 -6.83 6.88
C TYR A 11 6.03 -7.62 8.03
N TRP A 12 6.72 -6.99 8.98
CA TRP A 12 7.50 -7.68 10.02
C TRP A 12 6.70 -8.68 10.84
N ALA A 13 5.42 -8.42 11.10
CA ALA A 13 4.56 -9.33 11.85
C ALA A 13 4.05 -10.53 11.03
N SER A 14 4.23 -10.54 9.70
CA SER A 14 3.58 -11.52 8.81
C SER A 14 3.96 -12.96 9.13
N ASP A 15 5.25 -13.25 9.41
CA ASP A 15 5.69 -14.61 9.75
C ASP A 15 5.20 -15.05 11.14
N ALA A 16 5.17 -14.16 12.11
CA ALA A 16 4.62 -14.43 13.44
C ALA A 16 3.11 -14.71 13.36
N LEU A 17 2.38 -13.90 12.64
CA LEU A 17 0.95 -14.10 12.40
C LEU A 17 0.66 -15.42 11.66
N ARG A 18 1.47 -15.76 10.66
CA ARG A 18 1.39 -17.05 9.96
C ARG A 18 1.52 -18.21 10.92
N LYS A 19 2.54 -18.19 11.80
CA LYS A 19 2.78 -19.25 12.79
C LYS A 19 1.66 -19.39 13.80
N LEU A 20 1.07 -18.25 14.22
CA LEU A 20 0.00 -18.24 15.22
C LEU A 20 -1.36 -18.65 14.65
N SER A 21 -1.67 -18.24 13.41
CA SER A 21 -2.99 -18.42 12.82
C SER A 21 -3.11 -19.56 11.82
N GLY A 22 -1.98 -20.06 11.29
CA GLY A 22 -1.97 -20.99 10.16
C GLY A 22 -2.35 -20.34 8.82
N ALA A 23 -2.56 -19.02 8.80
CA ALA A 23 -2.92 -18.30 7.57
C ALA A 23 -1.72 -18.24 6.61
N LYS A 24 -2.01 -18.37 5.32
CA LYS A 24 -0.98 -18.25 4.28
C LYS A 24 -0.56 -16.79 4.10
N VAL A 25 0.72 -16.58 3.86
CA VAL A 25 1.27 -15.30 3.40
C VAL A 25 1.28 -15.29 1.88
N LEU A 26 0.60 -14.32 1.28
CA LEU A 26 0.60 -14.12 -0.17
C LEU A 26 1.35 -12.83 -0.50
N LEU A 27 2.22 -12.88 -1.50
CA LEU A 27 2.87 -11.70 -2.08
C LEU A 27 2.34 -11.42 -3.47
N HIS A 28 2.14 -10.16 -3.79
CA HIS A 28 1.93 -9.76 -5.18
C HIS A 28 3.24 -9.98 -5.97
N PRO A 29 3.21 -10.36 -7.26
CA PRO A 29 4.42 -10.55 -8.06
C PRO A 29 5.40 -9.38 -7.99
N LEU A 30 4.90 -8.14 -8.06
CA LEU A 30 5.72 -6.92 -7.94
C LEU A 30 6.44 -6.80 -6.59
N GLN A 31 5.85 -7.30 -5.50
CA GLN A 31 6.50 -7.33 -4.19
C GLN A 31 7.70 -8.27 -4.20
N LYS A 32 7.57 -9.39 -4.88
CA LYS A 32 8.69 -10.33 -5.05
C LYS A 32 9.79 -9.76 -5.95
N GLU A 33 9.42 -9.12 -7.06
CA GLU A 33 10.35 -8.48 -8.00
C GLU A 33 11.12 -7.33 -7.35
N SER A 34 10.47 -6.55 -6.50
CA SER A 34 11.06 -5.38 -5.84
C SER A 34 11.73 -5.69 -4.50
N TYR A 35 11.76 -6.94 -4.07
CA TYR A 35 12.18 -7.37 -2.73
C TYR A 35 13.55 -6.83 -2.31
N GLU A 36 14.55 -6.95 -3.19
CA GLU A 36 15.91 -6.44 -2.92
C GLU A 36 15.92 -4.93 -2.69
N LEU A 37 15.09 -4.20 -3.40
CA LEU A 37 15.03 -2.74 -3.31
C LEU A 37 14.24 -2.29 -2.08
N THR A 38 13.07 -2.89 -1.85
CA THR A 38 12.13 -2.46 -0.79
C THR A 38 12.46 -3.05 0.58
N VAL A 39 12.91 -4.29 0.65
CA VAL A 39 13.25 -4.94 1.92
C VAL A 39 14.71 -4.73 2.27
N VAL A 40 15.63 -5.16 1.40
CA VAL A 40 17.07 -5.09 1.69
C VAL A 40 17.56 -3.66 1.63
N GLY A 41 17.27 -2.92 0.55
CA GLY A 41 17.70 -1.55 0.36
C GLY A 41 17.19 -0.59 1.44
N VAL A 42 15.92 -0.69 1.82
CA VAL A 42 15.36 0.15 2.91
C VAL A 42 15.94 -0.23 4.27
N SER A 43 16.12 -1.53 4.57
CA SER A 43 16.77 -1.96 5.81
C SER A 43 18.19 -1.38 5.94
N GLN A 44 18.96 -1.36 4.86
CA GLN A 44 20.30 -0.77 4.83
C GLN A 44 20.28 0.74 5.13
N VAL A 45 19.28 1.48 4.65
CA VAL A 45 19.13 2.91 4.98
C VAL A 45 19.03 3.13 6.49
N PHE A 46 18.42 2.19 7.22
CA PHE A 46 18.28 2.26 8.67
C PHE A 46 19.40 1.53 9.44
N GLY A 47 20.39 0.96 8.74
CA GLY A 47 21.45 0.15 9.37
C GLY A 47 20.90 -1.12 10.05
N MET A 48 19.83 -1.69 9.52
CA MET A 48 19.14 -2.86 10.06
C MET A 48 19.35 -4.07 9.17
N GLU A 49 19.41 -5.26 9.79
CA GLU A 49 19.35 -6.51 9.03
C GLU A 49 17.93 -6.71 8.47
N PRO A 50 17.79 -7.08 7.19
CA PRO A 50 16.48 -7.33 6.61
C PRO A 50 15.83 -8.57 7.21
N ILE A 51 14.55 -8.47 7.56
CA ILE A 51 13.76 -9.63 7.99
C ILE A 51 13.21 -10.30 6.75
N HIS A 52 13.68 -11.49 6.46
CA HIS A 52 13.24 -12.26 5.31
C HIS A 52 11.79 -12.74 5.48
N LEU A 53 10.94 -12.37 4.55
CA LEU A 53 9.57 -12.84 4.45
C LEU A 53 9.49 -14.00 3.45
N ARG A 54 8.94 -15.13 3.91
CA ARG A 54 8.66 -16.26 3.05
C ARG A 54 7.19 -16.27 2.66
N GLU A 55 6.92 -16.18 1.36
CA GLU A 55 5.58 -16.35 0.82
C GLU A 55 5.19 -17.84 0.75
N ASP A 56 3.90 -18.13 0.94
CA ASP A 56 3.31 -19.44 0.69
C ASP A 56 2.74 -19.55 -0.74
N ALA A 57 2.36 -18.42 -1.35
CA ALA A 57 1.94 -18.35 -2.75
C ALA A 57 1.99 -16.90 -3.27
N LEU A 58 1.84 -16.73 -4.58
CA LEU A 58 1.68 -15.43 -5.21
C LEU A 58 0.18 -15.07 -5.35
N LEU A 59 -0.13 -13.80 -5.09
CA LEU A 59 -1.44 -13.21 -5.35
C LEU A 59 -1.45 -12.72 -6.80
N ASN A 60 -2.08 -13.48 -7.69
CA ASN A 60 -2.27 -13.10 -9.08
C ASN A 60 -3.71 -12.60 -9.30
N GLY A 61 -3.85 -11.31 -9.62
CA GLY A 61 -5.15 -10.67 -9.80
C GLY A 61 -5.87 -10.35 -8.49
N ASN A 62 -7.20 -10.30 -8.53
CA ASN A 62 -8.01 -9.95 -7.36
C ASN A 62 -7.94 -11.01 -6.26
N LEU A 63 -8.04 -10.56 -5.01
CA LEU A 63 -8.16 -11.47 -3.87
C LEU A 63 -9.60 -11.93 -3.71
N LYS A 64 -9.81 -13.25 -3.73
CA LYS A 64 -11.10 -13.86 -3.38
C LYS A 64 -10.96 -14.69 -2.10
N THR A 65 -11.76 -14.38 -1.10
CA THR A 65 -11.81 -15.12 0.16
C THR A 65 -13.23 -15.14 0.72
N GLY A 66 -13.82 -16.33 0.80
CA GLY A 66 -15.24 -16.46 1.10
C GLY A 66 -16.10 -15.71 0.07
N GLN A 67 -16.94 -14.79 0.55
CA GLN A 67 -17.78 -13.92 -0.29
C GLN A 67 -17.10 -12.57 -0.61
N LEU A 68 -15.92 -12.32 -0.05
CA LEU A 68 -15.17 -11.07 -0.25
C LEU A 68 -14.34 -11.18 -1.52
N GLU A 69 -14.47 -10.18 -2.39
CA GLU A 69 -13.58 -9.95 -3.52
C GLU A 69 -12.99 -8.55 -3.43
N LEU A 70 -11.67 -8.48 -3.28
CA LEU A 70 -10.91 -7.25 -3.27
C LEU A 70 -10.19 -7.09 -4.61
N GLU A 71 -10.40 -5.96 -5.26
CA GLU A 71 -9.60 -5.55 -6.42
C GLU A 71 -8.20 -5.17 -5.94
N VAL A 72 -7.18 -5.65 -6.64
CA VAL A 72 -5.78 -5.31 -6.37
C VAL A 72 -5.33 -4.27 -7.39
N ILE A 73 -4.95 -3.08 -6.89
CA ILE A 73 -4.58 -1.94 -7.72
C ILE A 73 -3.11 -1.61 -7.45
N HIS A 74 -2.26 -1.73 -8.48
CA HIS A 74 -0.87 -1.28 -8.39
C HIS A 74 -0.83 0.25 -8.30
N ALA A 75 -0.20 0.76 -7.24
CA ALA A 75 -0.13 2.19 -6.93
C ALA A 75 1.30 2.59 -6.51
N PRO A 76 2.28 2.50 -7.44
CA PRO A 76 3.68 2.74 -7.14
C PRO A 76 3.95 4.22 -6.84
N GLY A 77 5.07 4.45 -6.14
CA GLY A 77 5.60 5.79 -5.90
C GLY A 77 6.13 5.98 -4.50
N HIS A 78 5.43 5.59 -3.46
CA HIS A 78 6.01 5.43 -2.12
C HIS A 78 7.05 4.30 -2.14
N SER A 79 6.67 3.17 -2.70
CA SER A 79 7.56 2.07 -3.08
C SER A 79 7.11 1.50 -4.44
N PRO A 80 7.99 0.79 -5.17
CA PRO A 80 7.65 0.22 -6.48
C PRO A 80 6.62 -0.91 -6.38
N ASP A 81 6.53 -1.56 -5.24
CA ASP A 81 5.67 -2.70 -4.93
C ASP A 81 4.35 -2.32 -4.26
N SER A 82 4.08 -1.03 -4.07
CA SER A 82 2.85 -0.55 -3.42
C SER A 82 1.61 -0.98 -4.19
N ILE A 83 0.70 -1.64 -3.48
CA ILE A 83 -0.63 -2.04 -3.96
C ILE A 83 -1.70 -1.55 -3.00
N CYS A 84 -2.87 -1.25 -3.56
CA CYS A 84 -4.08 -0.96 -2.81
C CYS A 84 -5.07 -2.11 -2.95
N PHE A 85 -5.92 -2.31 -1.95
CA PHE A 85 -7.03 -3.24 -2.01
C PHE A 85 -8.33 -2.47 -1.99
N TYR A 86 -9.18 -2.67 -3.01
CA TYR A 86 -10.45 -1.96 -3.12
C TYR A 86 -11.64 -2.92 -3.06
N TYR A 87 -12.51 -2.72 -2.06
CA TYR A 87 -13.78 -3.42 -1.93
C TYR A 87 -14.90 -2.56 -2.50
N ARG A 88 -15.20 -2.80 -3.77
CA ARG A 88 -16.15 -2.00 -4.56
C ARG A 88 -17.56 -1.92 -3.98
N PRO A 89 -18.17 -3.01 -3.45
CA PRO A 89 -19.56 -2.94 -2.97
C PRO A 89 -19.80 -1.91 -1.87
N GLU A 90 -18.81 -1.64 -1.02
CA GLU A 90 -18.90 -0.66 0.07
C GLU A 90 -17.94 0.51 -0.12
N GLU A 91 -17.26 0.59 -1.28
CA GLU A 91 -16.33 1.67 -1.62
C GLU A 91 -15.21 1.87 -0.59
N ILE A 92 -14.68 0.75 -0.08
CA ILE A 92 -13.60 0.74 0.90
C ILE A 92 -12.26 0.58 0.18
N MET A 93 -11.34 1.51 0.42
CA MET A 93 -9.97 1.49 -0.10
C MET A 93 -8.97 1.33 1.03
N ILE A 94 -8.21 0.22 1.03
CA ILE A 94 -7.02 0.04 1.88
C ILE A 94 -5.83 0.45 1.02
N CYS A 95 -5.21 1.58 1.31
CA CYS A 95 -4.22 2.19 0.42
C CYS A 95 -2.77 2.15 0.94
N GLY A 96 -2.53 1.56 2.12
CA GLY A 96 -1.17 1.59 2.70
C GLY A 96 -0.60 3.01 2.72
N ASP A 97 0.62 3.16 2.24
CA ASP A 97 1.34 4.43 2.28
C ASP A 97 1.25 5.24 0.98
N VAL A 98 0.14 5.09 0.25
CA VAL A 98 -0.10 5.88 -0.96
C VAL A 98 -0.76 7.22 -0.63
N VAL A 99 -1.83 7.20 0.16
CA VAL A 99 -2.62 8.38 0.52
C VAL A 99 -2.89 8.40 2.02
N PHE A 100 -2.59 9.53 2.68
CA PHE A 100 -2.91 9.80 4.08
C PHE A 100 -3.91 10.95 4.22
N GLU A 101 -4.37 11.21 5.43
CA GLU A 101 -5.14 12.41 5.70
C GLU A 101 -4.24 13.65 5.57
N GLY A 102 -4.48 14.47 4.55
CA GLY A 102 -3.71 15.68 4.26
C GLY A 102 -2.27 15.46 3.80
N ASN A 103 -1.85 14.23 3.50
CA ASN A 103 -0.48 13.92 3.11
C ASN A 103 -0.40 12.65 2.26
N THR A 104 0.83 12.24 1.92
CA THR A 104 1.15 11.00 1.20
C THR A 104 2.32 10.28 1.86
N GLY A 105 2.56 9.04 1.48
CA GLY A 105 3.81 8.36 1.80
C GLY A 105 5.03 9.11 1.23
N ARG A 106 6.16 9.00 1.92
CA ARG A 106 7.44 9.57 1.47
C ARG A 106 7.94 8.84 0.22
N VAL A 107 8.79 9.51 -0.55
CA VAL A 107 9.31 9.01 -1.83
C VAL A 107 10.83 8.98 -1.92
N ASP A 108 11.51 9.17 -0.80
CA ASP A 108 12.98 9.29 -0.70
C ASP A 108 13.66 7.97 -0.30
N PHE A 109 12.91 6.90 -0.12
CA PHE A 109 13.46 5.55 0.05
C PHE A 109 13.82 4.92 -1.30
N PRO A 110 14.70 3.88 -1.30
CA PRO A 110 15.03 3.13 -2.50
C PRO A 110 13.81 2.70 -3.31
N GLY A 111 13.76 3.09 -4.57
CA GLY A 111 12.61 2.84 -5.46
C GLY A 111 11.46 3.83 -5.36
N GLY A 112 11.53 4.81 -4.46
CA GLY A 112 10.54 5.87 -4.36
C GLY A 112 10.53 6.81 -5.56
N SER A 113 9.36 7.33 -5.94
CA SER A 113 9.17 8.21 -7.09
C SER A 113 7.96 9.12 -6.92
N GLY A 114 8.20 10.41 -6.69
CA GLY A 114 7.11 11.39 -6.58
C GLY A 114 6.25 11.47 -7.84
N LYS A 115 6.87 11.30 -9.03
CA LYS A 115 6.11 11.27 -10.29
C LYS A 115 5.13 10.10 -10.35
N GLN A 116 5.57 8.89 -9.97
CA GLN A 116 4.69 7.72 -9.96
C GLN A 116 3.62 7.86 -8.88
N LEU A 117 3.98 8.37 -7.69
CA LEU A 117 3.02 8.57 -6.61
C LEU A 117 1.88 9.50 -7.02
N LYS A 118 2.20 10.63 -7.69
CA LYS A 118 1.19 11.53 -8.25
C LYS A 118 0.26 10.81 -9.22
N GLN A 119 0.81 10.02 -10.15
CA GLN A 119 0.02 9.25 -11.12
C GLN A 119 -0.90 8.22 -10.43
N SER A 120 -0.37 7.51 -9.44
CA SER A 120 -1.14 6.54 -8.64
C SER A 120 -2.30 7.22 -7.91
N ILE A 121 -2.04 8.33 -7.23
CA ILE A 121 -3.06 9.10 -6.51
C ILE A 121 -4.14 9.63 -7.47
N GLU A 122 -3.75 10.14 -8.64
CA GLU A 122 -4.72 10.58 -9.64
C GLU A 122 -5.59 9.45 -10.17
N GLY A 123 -5.03 8.24 -10.33
CA GLY A 123 -5.79 7.04 -10.69
C GLY A 123 -6.78 6.64 -9.61
N LEU A 124 -6.36 6.60 -8.35
CA LEU A 124 -7.24 6.28 -7.21
C LEU A 124 -8.36 7.31 -7.04
N ALA A 125 -8.09 8.58 -7.28
CA ALA A 125 -9.08 9.65 -7.16
C ALA A 125 -10.22 9.58 -8.21
N GLN A 126 -10.12 8.70 -9.22
CA GLN A 126 -11.22 8.44 -10.17
C GLN A 126 -12.22 7.39 -9.66
N LEU A 127 -11.92 6.74 -8.54
CA LEU A 127 -12.78 5.72 -7.96
C LEU A 127 -13.76 6.34 -6.96
N ASP A 128 -14.92 5.71 -6.82
CA ASP A 128 -15.86 6.05 -5.76
C ASP A 128 -15.33 5.46 -4.44
N ILE A 129 -14.86 6.30 -3.54
CA ILE A 129 -14.30 5.88 -2.25
C ILE A 129 -15.08 6.54 -1.12
N ALA A 130 -15.77 5.70 -0.32
CA ALA A 130 -16.45 6.14 0.89
C ALA A 130 -15.59 6.04 2.14
N TYR A 131 -14.69 5.05 2.17
CA TYR A 131 -13.77 4.82 3.28
C TYR A 131 -12.35 4.65 2.75
N LEU A 132 -11.44 5.53 3.15
CA LEU A 132 -10.02 5.45 2.85
C LEU A 132 -9.27 5.02 4.11
N LEU A 133 -8.62 3.85 4.05
CA LEU A 133 -7.88 3.22 5.13
C LEU A 133 -6.38 3.24 4.81
N PRO A 134 -5.65 4.26 5.29
CA PRO A 134 -4.22 4.37 5.09
C PRO A 134 -3.40 3.47 6.04
N GLY A 135 -2.11 3.30 5.75
CA GLY A 135 -1.18 2.60 6.64
C GLY A 135 -0.88 3.40 7.91
N HIS A 136 -0.84 4.72 7.80
CA HIS A 136 -0.61 5.65 8.89
C HIS A 136 -1.66 6.75 8.93
N MET A 137 -1.72 7.49 10.04
CA MET A 137 -2.70 8.54 10.32
C MET A 137 -4.14 8.00 10.48
N GLY A 138 -5.14 8.85 10.30
CA GLY A 138 -6.53 8.52 10.52
C GLY A 138 -7.25 7.94 9.30
N ILE A 139 -8.31 7.17 9.56
CA ILE A 139 -9.24 6.72 8.52
C ILE A 139 -10.09 7.92 8.07
N ILE A 140 -10.25 8.09 6.77
CA ILE A 140 -11.13 9.11 6.21
C ILE A 140 -12.45 8.44 5.83
N SER A 141 -13.54 8.89 6.46
CA SER A 141 -14.89 8.35 6.25
C SER A 141 -15.80 9.39 5.63
N GLY A 142 -16.44 9.02 4.53
CA GLY A 142 -17.39 9.81 3.74
C GLY A 142 -16.80 10.31 2.43
N ARG A 143 -17.52 10.05 1.30
CA ARG A 143 -17.08 10.39 -0.08
C ARG A 143 -16.60 11.83 -0.23
N GLU A 144 -17.34 12.79 0.34
CA GLU A 144 -16.98 14.21 0.26
C GLU A 144 -15.70 14.55 1.01
N LYS A 145 -15.42 13.85 2.14
CA LYS A 145 -14.17 14.05 2.88
C LYS A 145 -13.00 13.45 2.11
N VAL A 146 -13.17 12.26 1.54
CA VAL A 146 -12.15 11.60 0.71
C VAL A 146 -11.83 12.48 -0.50
N LYS A 147 -12.84 12.98 -1.21
CA LYS A 147 -12.65 13.89 -2.35
C LYS A 147 -11.88 15.15 -1.96
N ARG A 148 -12.28 15.82 -0.87
CA ARG A 148 -11.57 17.01 -0.37
C ARG A 148 -10.12 16.69 0.03
N ASN A 149 -9.85 15.47 0.54
CA ASN A 149 -8.50 15.04 0.85
C ASN A 149 -7.64 14.93 -0.43
N PHE A 150 -8.15 14.33 -1.49
CA PHE A 150 -7.45 14.29 -2.78
C PHE A 150 -7.18 15.70 -3.33
N ASP A 151 -8.18 16.60 -3.28
CA ASP A 151 -8.03 17.98 -3.73
C ASP A 151 -6.99 18.74 -2.89
N PHE A 152 -6.96 18.53 -1.59
CA PHE A 152 -5.96 19.10 -0.70
C PHE A 152 -4.54 18.62 -1.06
N ILE A 153 -4.38 17.29 -1.27
CA ILE A 153 -3.09 16.70 -1.65
C ILE A 153 -2.59 17.26 -2.98
N ARG A 154 -3.45 17.37 -4.00
CA ARG A 154 -3.10 17.98 -5.28
C ARG A 154 -2.58 19.40 -5.12
N LYS A 155 -3.23 20.18 -4.29
CA LYS A 155 -2.91 21.60 -4.11
C LYS A 155 -1.69 21.83 -3.23
N HIS A 156 -1.52 21.05 -2.16
CA HIS A 156 -0.58 21.37 -1.09
C HIS A 156 0.59 20.37 -0.95
N VAL A 157 0.43 19.12 -1.41
CA VAL A 157 1.46 18.08 -1.30
C VAL A 157 2.18 17.85 -2.63
N PHE A 158 1.45 17.76 -3.74
CA PHE A 158 2.04 17.53 -5.06
C PHE A 158 3.16 18.48 -5.47
N PRO A 159 3.14 19.78 -5.13
CA PRO A 159 4.27 20.67 -5.45
C PRO A 159 5.61 20.24 -4.83
N TRP A 160 5.58 19.42 -3.78
CA TRP A 160 6.76 18.99 -3.02
C TRP A 160 7.22 17.54 -3.30
N LEU A 161 6.50 16.80 -4.15
CA LEU A 161 6.82 15.42 -4.56
C LEU A 161 7.75 15.39 -5.78
#